data_fa3e91b17649050ed769b154ab7cbe00
#
_entry.id   fa3e91b17649050ed769b154ab7cbe00
#
_cell.length_a   1.000
_cell.length_b   1.000
_cell.length_c   1.000
_cell.angle_alpha   90.00
_cell.angle_beta   90.00
_cell.angle_gamma   90.00
#
_symmetry.space_group_name_H-M   'P 1'
#
loop_
_entity.id
_entity.type
_entity.pdbx_description
1 polymer ?
#
loop_
_entity_poly.entity_id
_entity_poly.type
_entity_poly.pdbx_seq_one_letter_code
_entity_poly.pdbx_strand_id
1 'polypeptide(L)'
;MITGFLGSGKTTAIKQLLAQKPEDERWAVIVNEFGEVGIDSLAIEKTGELELLPLSGGCVCCRLGPQLHTSLKRLLEMQQFDRLIIEPTGMGHPAGILDTLLKPYYREHIDLRAIICLVDPRELSDEFLLKDPTFIDQINMSDILVANKSDLASDDEMAHFYQQMQDVYPPKQQLLVTHQGQFDVQLLDLIRQGQYVAHTPNAHVHHHVDSTKSDQTHSHDHHQPHASSVPEPCIPVRYTSEGMGLISCGWIFHPEDIFDFDAIETLLAGLSGITRLKAVFRIGAAYVFVNRVKDEMDYDAISYRRDSRIEILAQQPMDWNSIEAELIDIAKRGVDSPFRDI
;
A
#
# COMPACT_ATOMS: atom_id res chain seq x y z
N MET A 1 7.34 0.15 -10.44
CA MET A 1 6.16 1.04 -10.27
C MET A 1 6.65 2.47 -10.08
N ILE A 2 5.99 3.44 -10.70
CA ILE A 2 6.33 4.88 -10.59
C ILE A 2 5.13 5.57 -9.97
N THR A 3 5.26 6.02 -8.73
CA THR A 3 4.21 6.67 -7.94
C THR A 3 4.55 8.13 -7.63
N GLY A 4 3.68 8.83 -6.93
CA GLY A 4 3.80 10.22 -6.55
C GLY A 4 2.45 10.93 -6.61
N PHE A 5 2.30 12.02 -5.89
CA PHE A 5 1.04 12.75 -5.79
C PHE A 5 0.62 13.40 -7.12
N LEU A 6 -0.55 14.03 -7.14
CA LEU A 6 -1.04 14.75 -8.33
C LEU A 6 -0.04 15.82 -8.75
N GLY A 7 0.22 15.93 -10.05
CA GLY A 7 1.12 16.95 -10.56
C GLY A 7 2.61 16.71 -10.36
N SER A 8 3.05 15.68 -9.61
CA SER A 8 4.49 15.42 -9.34
C SER A 8 5.33 15.12 -10.59
N GLY A 9 4.71 14.86 -11.75
CA GLY A 9 5.40 14.64 -13.02
C GLY A 9 5.60 13.17 -13.41
N LYS A 10 4.82 12.24 -12.88
CA LYS A 10 4.89 10.79 -13.18
C LYS A 10 4.88 10.48 -14.66
N THR A 11 3.85 10.94 -15.36
CA THR A 11 3.70 10.70 -16.80
C THR A 11 4.85 11.27 -17.62
N THR A 12 5.37 12.45 -17.21
CA THR A 12 6.57 13.03 -17.83
C THR A 12 7.79 12.14 -17.62
N ALA A 13 7.98 11.64 -16.40
CA ALA A 13 9.08 10.72 -16.09
C ALA A 13 9.00 9.42 -16.89
N ILE A 14 7.81 8.86 -17.03
CA ILE A 14 7.61 7.66 -17.86
C ILE A 14 7.96 7.94 -19.33
N LYS A 15 7.56 9.09 -19.87
CA LYS A 15 7.95 9.48 -21.25
C LYS A 15 9.48 9.59 -21.40
N GLN A 16 10.17 10.15 -20.39
CA GLN A 16 11.63 10.23 -20.41
C GLN A 16 12.32 8.86 -20.31
N LEU A 17 11.76 7.95 -19.53
CA LEU A 17 12.24 6.57 -19.43
C LEU A 17 12.01 5.80 -20.74
N LEU A 18 10.85 5.98 -21.38
CA LEU A 18 10.55 5.39 -22.66
C LEU A 18 11.52 5.85 -23.77
N ALA A 19 11.97 7.11 -23.70
CA ALA A 19 13.00 7.62 -24.62
C ALA A 19 14.39 6.99 -24.40
N GLN A 20 14.62 6.38 -23.23
CA GLN A 20 15.86 5.66 -22.89
C GLN A 20 15.71 4.15 -23.02
N LYS A 21 14.54 3.65 -23.44
CA LYS A 21 14.25 2.21 -23.57
C LYS A 21 15.29 1.54 -24.49
N PRO A 22 15.91 0.41 -24.08
CA PRO A 22 16.75 -0.39 -24.95
C PRO A 22 15.98 -0.86 -26.19
N GLU A 23 16.63 -0.90 -27.35
CA GLU A 23 15.99 -1.31 -28.62
C GLU A 23 15.53 -2.78 -28.61
N ASP A 24 16.21 -3.61 -27.84
CA ASP A 24 15.94 -5.05 -27.70
C ASP A 24 14.91 -5.40 -26.64
N GLU A 25 14.43 -4.43 -25.83
CA GLU A 25 13.39 -4.64 -24.85
C GLU A 25 12.00 -4.20 -25.36
N ARG A 26 10.99 -4.94 -24.97
CA ARG A 26 9.57 -4.59 -25.18
C ARG A 26 8.98 -4.16 -23.86
N TRP A 27 8.43 -2.96 -23.78
CA TRP A 27 7.87 -2.40 -22.56
C TRP A 27 6.36 -2.30 -22.66
N ALA A 28 5.67 -2.75 -21.60
CA ALA A 28 4.26 -2.50 -21.37
C ALA A 28 4.11 -1.43 -20.29
N VAL A 29 3.15 -0.52 -20.46
CA VAL A 29 2.85 0.54 -19.50
C VAL A 29 1.37 0.47 -19.14
N ILE A 30 1.07 0.35 -17.84
CA ILE A 30 -0.28 0.50 -17.32
C ILE A 30 -0.36 1.89 -16.68
N VAL A 31 -1.17 2.77 -17.27
CA VAL A 31 -1.46 4.10 -16.74
C VAL A 31 -2.88 4.11 -16.18
N ASN A 32 -3.02 4.56 -14.95
CA ASN A 32 -4.31 4.68 -14.30
C ASN A 32 -4.60 6.15 -14.01
N GLU A 33 -5.33 6.81 -14.92
CA GLU A 33 -5.65 8.22 -14.82
C GLU A 33 -7.13 8.47 -14.50
N PHE A 34 -7.38 9.54 -13.74
CA PHE A 34 -8.71 10.05 -13.39
C PHE A 34 -9.14 11.06 -14.46
N GLY A 35 -10.03 10.67 -15.39
CA GLY A 35 -10.59 11.63 -16.35
C GLY A 35 -11.31 10.98 -17.53
N GLU A 36 -12.37 11.64 -18.00
CA GLU A 36 -13.22 11.16 -19.10
C GLU A 36 -12.58 11.20 -20.50
N VAL A 37 -11.35 11.70 -20.63
CA VAL A 37 -10.67 11.79 -21.93
C VAL A 37 -9.18 11.46 -21.73
N GLY A 38 -8.79 10.27 -22.13
CA GLY A 38 -7.40 9.81 -22.13
C GLY A 38 -6.51 10.57 -23.12
N ILE A 39 -6.27 11.87 -22.87
CA ILE A 39 -5.40 12.69 -23.73
C ILE A 39 -3.95 12.27 -23.61
N ASP A 40 -3.52 11.81 -22.43
CA ASP A 40 -2.16 11.36 -22.18
C ASP A 40 -1.89 9.95 -22.67
N SER A 41 -2.89 9.06 -22.66
CA SER A 41 -2.76 7.74 -23.30
C SER A 41 -2.53 7.86 -24.80
N LEU A 42 -3.18 8.81 -25.50
CA LEU A 42 -2.98 9.08 -26.91
C LEU A 42 -1.57 9.58 -27.28
N ALA A 43 -0.88 10.24 -26.37
CA ALA A 43 0.49 10.72 -26.60
C ALA A 43 1.54 9.60 -26.58
N ILE A 44 1.25 8.49 -25.95
CA ILE A 44 2.11 7.30 -25.89
C ILE A 44 1.83 6.37 -27.08
N GLU A 45 0.60 6.33 -27.62
CA GLU A 45 0.22 5.55 -28.81
C GLU A 45 1.05 5.88 -30.08
N LYS A 46 1.71 7.04 -30.15
CA LYS A 46 2.47 7.45 -31.33
C LYS A 46 3.84 6.78 -31.49
N THR A 47 4.30 6.00 -30.53
CA THR A 47 5.61 5.34 -30.58
C THR A 47 5.59 3.91 -31.14
N GLY A 48 4.41 3.39 -31.52
CA GLY A 48 4.27 2.24 -32.44
C GLY A 48 4.63 0.85 -31.88
N GLU A 49 5.24 0.73 -30.71
CA GLU A 49 5.73 -0.54 -30.14
C GLU A 49 5.24 -0.82 -28.72
N LEU A 50 4.30 -0.04 -28.21
CA LEU A 50 3.76 -0.17 -26.86
C LEU A 50 2.30 -0.59 -26.89
N GLU A 51 1.97 -1.67 -26.21
CA GLU A 51 0.59 -1.97 -25.89
C GLU A 51 0.17 -1.19 -24.65
N LEU A 52 -0.58 -0.13 -24.84
CA LEU A 52 -1.17 0.66 -23.78
C LEU A 52 -2.52 0.06 -23.40
N LEU A 53 -2.66 -0.34 -22.15
CA LEU A 53 -3.95 -0.73 -21.60
C LEU A 53 -4.47 0.38 -20.72
N PRO A 54 -5.33 1.28 -21.24
CA PRO A 54 -6.02 2.23 -20.39
C PRO A 54 -7.00 1.47 -19.48
N LEU A 55 -6.88 1.66 -18.18
CA LEU A 55 -7.87 1.18 -17.23
C LEU A 55 -9.07 2.13 -17.25
N SER A 56 -10.06 1.81 -18.09
CA SER A 56 -11.25 2.63 -18.26
C SER A 56 -12.18 2.53 -17.05
N GLY A 57 -12.50 3.67 -16.45
CA GLY A 57 -13.77 3.91 -15.79
C GLY A 57 -13.88 3.78 -14.28
N GLY A 58 -14.11 4.88 -13.63
CA GLY A 58 -14.80 5.03 -12.35
C GLY A 58 -13.92 5.09 -11.12
N CYS A 59 -14.37 5.84 -10.12
CA CYS A 59 -13.71 6.12 -8.83
C CYS A 59 -12.69 5.07 -8.35
N VAL A 60 -11.45 5.47 -8.35
CA VAL A 60 -10.27 4.63 -8.47
C VAL A 60 -9.87 3.91 -7.18
N CYS A 61 -10.24 4.44 -6.03
CA CYS A 61 -9.81 3.86 -4.75
C CYS A 61 -10.41 2.47 -4.47
N CYS A 62 -11.58 2.14 -5.07
CA CYS A 62 -12.36 0.95 -4.70
C CYS A 62 -12.42 -0.15 -5.76
N ARG A 63 -12.06 0.16 -7.02
CA ARG A 63 -12.24 -0.76 -8.15
C ARG A 63 -10.95 -1.24 -8.81
N LEU A 64 -9.79 -0.75 -8.34
CA LEU A 64 -8.50 -1.10 -8.94
C LEU A 64 -8.19 -2.60 -8.94
N GLY A 65 -8.50 -3.30 -7.86
CA GLY A 65 -8.13 -4.71 -7.71
C GLY A 65 -8.62 -5.61 -8.87
N PRO A 66 -9.92 -5.68 -9.18
CA PRO A 66 -10.43 -6.55 -10.25
C PRO A 66 -9.99 -6.10 -11.65
N GLN A 67 -9.93 -4.79 -11.91
CA GLN A 67 -9.54 -4.27 -13.23
C GLN A 67 -8.04 -4.43 -13.47
N LEU A 68 -7.21 -4.11 -12.48
CA LEU A 68 -5.77 -4.35 -12.53
C LEU A 68 -5.47 -5.85 -12.72
N HIS A 69 -6.16 -6.71 -11.97
CA HIS A 69 -6.03 -8.16 -12.12
C HIS A 69 -6.34 -8.60 -13.56
N THR A 70 -7.44 -8.13 -14.13
CA THR A 70 -7.84 -8.46 -15.52
C THR A 70 -6.79 -7.99 -16.53
N SER A 71 -6.30 -6.75 -16.39
CA SER A 71 -5.29 -6.19 -17.29
C SER A 71 -3.94 -6.88 -17.17
N LEU A 72 -3.49 -7.14 -15.95
CA LEU A 72 -2.25 -7.89 -15.70
C LEU A 72 -2.33 -9.31 -16.24
N LYS A 73 -3.45 -10.00 -16.00
CA LYS A 73 -3.65 -11.36 -16.52
C LYS A 73 -3.59 -11.40 -18.04
N ARG A 74 -4.28 -10.47 -18.71
CA ARG A 74 -4.26 -10.34 -20.16
C ARG A 74 -2.85 -10.08 -20.69
N LEU A 75 -2.11 -9.15 -20.07
CA LEU A 75 -0.72 -8.86 -20.46
C LEU A 75 0.18 -10.09 -20.31
N LEU A 76 0.07 -10.81 -19.19
CA LEU A 76 0.86 -12.03 -18.96
C LEU A 76 0.51 -13.14 -19.97
N GLU A 77 -0.77 -13.30 -20.34
CA GLU A 77 -1.20 -14.26 -21.36
C GLU A 77 -0.62 -13.94 -22.76
N MET A 78 -0.41 -12.67 -23.06
CA MET A 78 0.18 -12.24 -24.34
C MET A 78 1.68 -12.55 -24.43
N GLN A 79 2.40 -12.59 -23.31
CA GLN A 79 3.84 -12.88 -23.22
C GLN A 79 4.72 -12.04 -24.20
N GLN A 80 4.34 -10.78 -24.43
CA GLN A 80 4.95 -9.94 -25.47
C GLN A 80 5.76 -8.78 -24.89
N PHE A 81 6.06 -8.78 -23.59
CA PHE A 81 6.85 -7.72 -22.96
C PHE A 81 7.94 -8.30 -22.06
N ASP A 82 9.01 -7.54 -21.94
CA ASP A 82 10.17 -7.85 -21.09
C ASP A 82 10.13 -7.01 -19.80
N ARG A 83 9.47 -5.85 -19.85
CA ARG A 83 9.31 -4.92 -18.71
C ARG A 83 7.90 -4.35 -18.63
N LEU A 84 7.39 -4.25 -17.40
CA LEU A 84 6.10 -3.64 -17.09
C LEU A 84 6.29 -2.42 -16.19
N ILE A 85 5.84 -1.26 -16.65
CA ILE A 85 5.75 -0.03 -15.85
C ILE A 85 4.30 0.18 -15.42
N ILE A 86 4.08 0.43 -14.13
CA ILE A 86 2.75 0.73 -13.60
C ILE A 86 2.78 2.14 -13.03
N GLU A 87 1.90 3.00 -13.53
CA GLU A 87 1.62 4.34 -13.03
C GLU A 87 0.27 4.33 -12.30
N PRO A 88 0.26 4.36 -10.94
CA PRO A 88 -0.97 4.59 -10.20
C PRO A 88 -1.49 6.01 -10.41
N THR A 89 -2.78 6.25 -10.14
CA THR A 89 -3.27 7.63 -10.08
C THR A 89 -2.54 8.40 -8.98
N GLY A 90 -2.45 9.73 -9.15
CA GLY A 90 -1.82 10.59 -8.15
C GLY A 90 -2.53 10.58 -6.78
N MET A 91 -3.81 10.20 -6.72
CA MET A 91 -4.58 10.02 -5.48
C MET A 91 -4.76 8.54 -5.09
N GLY A 92 -4.03 7.62 -5.75
CA GLY A 92 -4.14 6.19 -5.49
C GLY A 92 -3.18 5.72 -4.41
N HIS A 93 -3.68 4.90 -3.49
CA HIS A 93 -2.82 4.21 -2.53
C HIS A 93 -2.04 3.09 -3.23
N PRO A 94 -0.72 3.05 -3.14
CA PRO A 94 0.10 2.04 -3.81
C PRO A 94 -0.09 0.64 -3.22
N ALA A 95 -0.53 0.52 -1.96
CA ALA A 95 -0.67 -0.74 -1.24
C ALA A 95 -1.52 -1.78 -1.99
N GLY A 96 -2.69 -1.40 -2.51
CA GLY A 96 -3.58 -2.34 -3.21
C GLY A 96 -2.99 -2.91 -4.51
N ILE A 97 -2.17 -2.13 -5.20
CA ILE A 97 -1.43 -2.59 -6.39
C ILE A 97 -0.36 -3.59 -5.96
N LEU A 98 0.40 -3.25 -4.93
CA LEU A 98 1.45 -4.11 -4.39
C LEU A 98 0.89 -5.43 -3.86
N ASP A 99 -0.21 -5.39 -3.10
CA ASP A 99 -0.89 -6.60 -2.62
C ASP A 99 -1.33 -7.50 -3.78
N THR A 100 -1.76 -6.91 -4.91
CA THR A 100 -2.10 -7.67 -6.11
C THR A 100 -0.86 -8.31 -6.72
N LEU A 101 0.24 -7.56 -6.89
CA LEU A 101 1.48 -8.05 -7.47
C LEU A 101 2.20 -9.10 -6.59
N LEU A 102 1.97 -9.07 -5.29
CA LEU A 102 2.54 -10.03 -4.34
C LEU A 102 1.78 -11.35 -4.26
N LYS A 103 0.60 -11.47 -4.88
CA LYS A 103 -0.13 -12.76 -4.93
C LYS A 103 0.71 -13.84 -5.63
N PRO A 104 0.61 -15.12 -5.20
CA PRO A 104 1.45 -16.21 -5.73
C PRO A 104 1.49 -16.26 -7.26
N TYR A 105 0.33 -16.17 -7.91
CA TYR A 105 0.23 -16.17 -9.37
C TYR A 105 1.10 -15.11 -10.05
N TYR A 106 1.12 -13.87 -9.53
CA TYR A 106 1.93 -12.79 -10.12
C TYR A 106 3.41 -12.89 -9.77
N ARG A 107 3.74 -13.34 -8.56
CA ARG A 107 5.14 -13.53 -8.14
C ARG A 107 5.89 -14.58 -8.96
N GLU A 108 5.18 -15.55 -9.53
CA GLU A 108 5.78 -16.55 -10.45
C GLU A 108 6.12 -15.98 -11.83
N HIS A 109 5.50 -14.84 -12.21
CA HIS A 109 5.62 -14.28 -13.56
C HIS A 109 6.25 -12.88 -13.57
N ILE A 110 6.23 -12.16 -12.45
CA ILE A 110 6.68 -10.77 -12.34
C ILE A 110 7.73 -10.65 -11.25
N ASP A 111 8.91 -10.16 -11.61
CA ASP A 111 9.94 -9.74 -10.67
C ASP A 111 9.72 -8.26 -10.32
N LEU A 112 9.14 -8.00 -9.15
CA LEU A 112 8.83 -6.65 -8.71
C LEU A 112 10.10 -5.93 -8.25
N ARG A 113 10.51 -4.94 -9.03
CA ARG A 113 11.68 -4.07 -8.77
C ARG A 113 11.33 -2.86 -7.92
N ALA A 114 12.34 -2.03 -7.63
CA ALA A 114 12.21 -0.83 -6.80
C ALA A 114 11.03 0.06 -7.22
N ILE A 115 10.39 0.66 -6.23
CA ILE A 115 9.31 1.61 -6.41
C ILE A 115 9.88 3.02 -6.34
N ILE A 116 9.61 3.79 -7.37
CA ILE A 116 10.08 5.17 -7.50
C ILE A 116 8.91 6.11 -7.20
N CYS A 117 9.08 7.00 -6.24
CA CYS A 117 8.11 8.06 -5.94
C CYS A 117 8.66 9.42 -6.32
N LEU A 118 7.93 10.14 -7.18
CA LEU A 118 8.23 11.53 -7.52
C LEU A 118 7.54 12.47 -6.53
N VAL A 119 8.30 13.41 -6.00
CA VAL A 119 7.85 14.45 -5.08
C VAL A 119 8.20 15.81 -5.67
N ASP A 120 7.27 16.74 -5.64
CA ASP A 120 7.55 18.16 -5.91
C ASP A 120 8.00 18.80 -4.59
N PRO A 121 9.26 19.26 -4.45
CA PRO A 121 9.76 19.82 -3.19
C PRO A 121 8.95 20.99 -2.67
N ARG A 122 8.30 21.75 -3.55
CA ARG A 122 7.49 22.92 -3.21
C ARG A 122 6.21 22.56 -2.45
N GLU A 123 5.70 21.33 -2.66
CA GLU A 123 4.48 20.81 -2.00
C GLU A 123 4.72 20.44 -0.53
N LEU A 124 5.97 20.29 -0.10
CA LEU A 124 6.30 19.92 1.29
C LEU A 124 6.06 21.04 2.31
N SER A 125 5.74 22.23 1.87
CA SER A 125 5.27 23.33 2.73
C SER A 125 3.76 23.27 3.00
N ASP A 126 3.01 22.44 2.27
CA ASP A 126 1.56 22.28 2.46
C ASP A 126 1.26 21.30 3.61
N GLU A 127 0.87 21.85 4.76
CA GLU A 127 0.51 21.05 5.94
C GLU A 127 -0.65 20.09 5.72
N PHE A 128 -1.58 20.37 4.79
CA PHE A 128 -2.68 19.49 4.46
C PHE A 128 -2.16 18.27 3.70
N LEU A 129 -1.27 18.50 2.74
CA LEU A 129 -0.67 17.42 1.96
C LEU A 129 0.20 16.51 2.84
N LEU A 130 0.97 17.07 3.76
CA LEU A 130 1.78 16.30 4.72
C LEU A 130 0.95 15.44 5.68
N LYS A 131 -0.35 15.70 5.78
CA LYS A 131 -1.30 14.89 6.56
C LYS A 131 -2.15 13.95 5.69
N ASP A 132 -2.04 14.07 4.34
CA ASP A 132 -2.77 13.21 3.42
C ASP A 132 -2.23 11.77 3.48
N PRO A 133 -3.08 10.79 3.82
CA PRO A 133 -2.63 9.40 3.96
C PRO A 133 -2.06 8.82 2.68
N THR A 134 -2.57 9.24 1.51
CA THR A 134 -2.11 8.75 0.21
C THR A 134 -0.70 9.26 -0.08
N PHE A 135 -0.46 10.55 0.17
CA PHE A 135 0.86 11.17 -0.01
C PHE A 135 1.90 10.49 0.89
N ILE A 136 1.56 10.31 2.17
CA ILE A 136 2.42 9.63 3.14
C ILE A 136 2.73 8.19 2.71
N ASP A 137 1.70 7.43 2.28
CA ASP A 137 1.87 6.05 1.86
C ASP A 137 2.69 5.94 0.57
N GLN A 138 2.53 6.87 -0.37
CA GLN A 138 3.34 6.89 -1.60
C GLN A 138 4.82 7.10 -1.28
N ILE A 139 5.14 7.99 -0.35
CA ILE A 139 6.51 8.19 0.12
C ILE A 139 7.01 6.95 0.86
N ASN A 140 6.27 6.50 1.88
CA ASN A 140 6.73 5.42 2.76
C ASN A 140 6.92 4.10 2.00
N MET A 141 6.06 3.78 1.05
CA MET A 141 6.09 2.53 0.28
C MET A 141 7.07 2.54 -0.88
N SER A 142 7.72 3.66 -1.17
CA SER A 142 8.74 3.74 -2.22
C SER A 142 10.12 3.35 -1.71
N ASP A 143 10.94 2.82 -2.61
CA ASP A 143 12.36 2.53 -2.36
C ASP A 143 13.25 3.74 -2.71
N ILE A 144 12.83 4.49 -3.72
CA ILE A 144 13.56 5.64 -4.26
C ILE A 144 12.64 6.85 -4.23
N LEU A 145 13.14 7.98 -3.71
CA LEU A 145 12.47 9.26 -3.81
C LEU A 145 13.19 10.16 -4.81
N VAL A 146 12.42 10.79 -5.66
CA VAL A 146 12.92 11.71 -6.68
C VAL A 146 12.29 13.08 -6.46
N ALA A 147 13.08 14.04 -5.99
CA ALA A 147 12.69 15.45 -5.98
C ALA A 147 12.65 15.94 -7.43
N ASN A 148 11.46 15.99 -7.99
CA ASN A 148 11.24 16.46 -9.36
C ASN A 148 10.88 17.94 -9.39
N LYS A 149 11.03 18.60 -10.54
CA LYS A 149 10.83 20.05 -10.71
C LYS A 149 11.77 20.89 -9.86
N SER A 150 12.98 20.41 -9.63
CA SER A 150 14.00 21.12 -8.87
C SER A 150 14.39 22.48 -9.49
N ASP A 151 14.15 22.65 -10.79
CA ASP A 151 14.32 23.90 -11.53
C ASP A 151 13.29 24.99 -11.13
N LEU A 152 12.22 24.61 -10.47
CA LEU A 152 11.14 25.49 -9.99
C LEU A 152 11.16 25.68 -8.47
N ALA A 153 11.94 24.88 -7.75
CA ALA A 153 12.06 24.93 -6.30
C ALA A 153 13.19 25.89 -5.88
N SER A 154 12.96 26.61 -4.79
CA SER A 154 13.99 27.41 -4.13
C SER A 154 14.99 26.55 -3.35
N ASP A 155 16.13 27.12 -3.00
CA ASP A 155 17.15 26.46 -2.17
C ASP A 155 16.57 26.05 -0.79
N ASP A 156 15.69 26.88 -0.22
CA ASP A 156 15.03 26.59 1.07
C ASP A 156 14.05 25.40 0.95
N GLU A 157 13.28 25.31 -0.13
CA GLU A 157 12.37 24.18 -0.38
C GLU A 157 13.16 22.89 -0.63
N MET A 158 14.28 22.97 -1.32
CA MET A 158 15.17 21.81 -1.50
C MET A 158 15.83 21.39 -0.20
N ALA A 159 16.28 22.32 0.64
CA ALA A 159 16.81 22.02 1.96
C ALA A 159 15.76 21.35 2.86
N HIS A 160 14.52 21.85 2.81
CA HIS A 160 13.38 21.28 3.53
C HIS A 160 13.06 19.86 3.06
N PHE A 161 13.07 19.60 1.74
CA PHE A 161 12.94 18.26 1.18
C PHE A 161 13.96 17.29 1.77
N TYR A 162 15.25 17.65 1.75
CA TYR A 162 16.29 16.79 2.31
C TYR A 162 16.09 16.54 3.79
N GLN A 163 15.79 17.58 4.56
CA GLN A 163 15.57 17.44 6.00
C GLN A 163 14.41 16.49 6.32
N GLN A 164 13.30 16.60 5.61
CA GLN A 164 12.14 15.72 5.85
C GLN A 164 12.36 14.30 5.36
N MET A 165 13.03 14.12 4.21
CA MET A 165 13.15 12.82 3.58
C MET A 165 14.29 11.96 4.13
N GLN A 166 15.27 12.54 4.85
CA GLN A 166 16.34 11.78 5.52
C GLN A 166 15.81 10.88 6.64
N ASP A 167 14.77 11.33 7.34
CA ASP A 167 14.21 10.64 8.50
C ASP A 167 12.99 9.78 8.16
N VAL A 168 12.65 9.65 6.88
CA VAL A 168 11.52 8.82 6.44
C VAL A 168 11.81 7.34 6.68
N TYR A 169 10.89 6.69 7.36
CA TYR A 169 10.95 5.24 7.56
C TYR A 169 9.96 4.50 6.64
N PRO A 170 10.37 3.41 5.99
CA PRO A 170 11.72 2.82 5.94
C PRO A 170 12.73 3.73 5.21
N PRO A 171 14.03 3.60 5.53
CA PRO A 171 15.07 4.36 4.84
C PRO A 171 15.02 4.13 3.34
N LYS A 172 15.21 5.20 2.58
CA LYS A 172 15.21 5.11 1.12
C LYS A 172 16.54 4.63 0.59
N GLN A 173 16.52 3.81 -0.46
CA GLN A 173 17.75 3.38 -1.13
C GLN A 173 18.49 4.57 -1.75
N GLN A 174 17.73 5.49 -2.34
CA GLN A 174 18.27 6.67 -2.96
C GLN A 174 17.32 7.86 -2.82
N LEU A 175 17.91 9.05 -2.64
CA LEU A 175 17.25 10.34 -2.79
C LEU A 175 17.88 11.03 -4.00
N LEU A 176 17.10 11.31 -5.01
CA LEU A 176 17.55 11.91 -6.27
C LEU A 176 16.91 13.28 -6.47
N VAL A 177 17.59 14.13 -7.19
CA VAL A 177 17.09 15.45 -7.62
C VAL A 177 17.06 15.49 -9.12
N THR A 178 15.95 15.93 -9.68
CA THR A 178 15.79 16.04 -11.13
C THR A 178 14.83 17.17 -11.51
N HIS A 179 14.78 17.47 -12.77
CA HIS A 179 13.76 18.29 -13.40
C HIS A 179 13.20 17.55 -14.61
N GLN A 180 11.96 17.85 -14.97
CA GLN A 180 11.26 17.23 -16.09
C GLN A 180 11.26 15.69 -16.08
N GLY A 181 11.37 15.06 -14.90
CA GLY A 181 11.33 13.62 -14.73
C GLY A 181 12.50 12.86 -15.34
N GLN A 182 13.65 13.50 -15.52
CA GLN A 182 14.85 12.91 -16.13
C GLN A 182 15.66 12.16 -15.08
N PHE A 183 15.72 10.85 -15.15
CA PHE A 183 16.63 10.00 -14.37
C PHE A 183 17.01 8.76 -15.15
N ASP A 184 18.07 8.08 -14.72
CA ASP A 184 18.65 6.95 -15.42
C ASP A 184 17.68 5.76 -15.40
N VAL A 185 17.49 5.14 -16.57
CA VAL A 185 16.69 3.93 -16.75
C VAL A 185 17.16 2.76 -15.89
N GLN A 186 18.45 2.69 -15.52
CA GLN A 186 19.01 1.67 -14.67
C GLN A 186 18.40 1.64 -13.25
N LEU A 187 17.77 2.72 -12.82
CA LEU A 187 17.03 2.74 -11.55
C LEU A 187 15.85 1.76 -11.53
N LEU A 188 15.31 1.41 -12.71
CA LEU A 188 14.24 0.42 -12.83
C LEU A 188 14.71 -1.00 -12.51
N ASP A 189 16.01 -1.27 -12.51
CA ASP A 189 16.58 -2.59 -12.24
C ASP A 189 16.97 -2.79 -10.78
N LEU A 190 16.90 -1.74 -9.96
CA LEU A 190 17.22 -1.87 -8.55
C LEU A 190 16.26 -2.82 -7.84
N ILE A 191 16.86 -3.72 -7.05
CA ILE A 191 16.11 -4.68 -6.27
C ILE A 191 15.40 -3.96 -5.12
N ARG A 192 14.16 -4.33 -4.89
CA ARG A 192 13.35 -3.85 -3.80
C ARG A 192 13.93 -4.30 -2.45
N GLN A 193 14.09 -3.40 -1.49
CA GLN A 193 14.58 -3.75 -0.14
C GLN A 193 13.48 -4.18 0.84
N GLY A 194 12.24 -4.27 0.40
CA GLY A 194 11.24 -5.14 1.01
C GLY A 194 10.41 -4.60 2.16
N GLN A 195 10.67 -3.43 2.72
CA GLN A 195 9.86 -2.91 3.83
C GLN A 195 9.05 -1.69 3.43
N TYR A 196 7.76 -1.88 3.15
CA TYR A 196 6.83 -0.80 2.78
C TYR A 196 5.83 -0.55 3.89
N VAL A 197 5.79 0.68 4.39
CA VAL A 197 4.88 1.11 5.46
C VAL A 197 3.66 1.81 4.84
N ALA A 198 2.48 1.20 4.94
CA ALA A 198 1.24 1.90 4.66
C ALA A 198 0.77 2.64 5.92
N HIS A 199 0.56 3.95 5.82
CA HIS A 199 0.07 4.77 6.93
C HIS A 199 -1.40 4.45 7.25
N THR A 200 -2.19 4.15 6.23
CA THR A 200 -3.61 3.79 6.35
C THR A 200 -3.88 2.40 5.77
N PRO A 201 -3.48 1.31 6.46
CA PRO A 201 -3.58 -0.05 5.95
C PRO A 201 -5.00 -0.49 5.61
N ASN A 202 -6.01 0.17 6.16
CA ASN A 202 -7.42 -0.12 5.94
C ASN A 202 -8.11 0.80 4.92
N ALA A 203 -7.40 1.69 4.24
CA ALA A 203 -7.99 2.60 3.25
C ALA A 203 -8.74 1.86 2.12
N HIS A 204 -8.39 0.60 1.85
CA HIS A 204 -9.05 -0.23 0.84
C HIS A 204 -10.24 -1.04 1.38
N VAL A 205 -10.41 -1.11 2.69
CA VAL A 205 -11.41 -1.99 3.32
C VAL A 205 -12.80 -1.35 3.41
N HIS A 206 -12.88 -0.01 3.36
CA HIS A 206 -14.13 0.73 3.59
C HIS A 206 -15.07 0.83 2.37
N HIS A 207 -14.74 0.25 1.22
CA HIS A 207 -15.51 0.47 -0.01
C HIS A 207 -16.29 -0.73 -0.55
N HIS A 208 -16.49 -1.77 0.23
CA HIS A 208 -17.48 -2.81 -0.08
C HIS A 208 -18.77 -2.59 0.73
N VAL A 209 -19.34 -1.38 0.64
CA VAL A 209 -20.77 -1.18 0.99
C VAL A 209 -21.54 -1.24 -0.31
N ASP A 210 -22.36 -2.29 -0.42
CA ASP A 210 -23.34 -2.44 -1.49
C ASP A 210 -24.11 -1.14 -1.73
N SER A 211 -23.97 -0.59 -2.92
CA SER A 211 -24.74 0.55 -3.40
C SER A 211 -26.14 0.09 -3.83
N THR A 212 -26.95 -0.38 -2.88
CA THR A 212 -28.38 -0.51 -3.04
C THR A 212 -29.06 -0.13 -1.72
N LYS A 213 -29.39 1.13 -1.58
CA LYS A 213 -30.60 1.75 -1.06
C LYS A 213 -30.37 3.12 -0.44
N SER A 214 -30.93 4.09 -1.13
CA SER A 214 -31.69 5.29 -0.65
C SER A 214 -31.28 5.98 0.64
N ASP A 215 -30.95 7.28 0.48
CA ASP A 215 -31.26 8.41 1.36
C ASP A 215 -31.82 8.09 2.75
N GLN A 216 -30.96 8.25 3.76
CA GLN A 216 -31.33 8.88 5.00
C GLN A 216 -30.06 9.40 5.70
N THR A 217 -29.99 10.70 5.89
CA THR A 217 -29.05 11.45 6.73
C THR A 217 -29.06 10.93 8.16
N HIS A 218 -28.07 10.15 8.53
CA HIS A 218 -27.68 9.94 9.92
C HIS A 218 -26.17 10.12 10.02
N SER A 219 -25.79 11.23 10.61
CA SER A 219 -24.43 11.49 11.12
C SER A 219 -24.09 10.45 12.18
N HIS A 220 -23.36 9.43 11.80
CA HIS A 220 -22.70 8.54 12.76
C HIS A 220 -21.24 8.98 12.88
N ASP A 221 -20.96 9.68 13.94
CA ASP A 221 -19.62 9.90 14.49
C ASP A 221 -19.00 8.52 14.80
N HIS A 222 -18.36 7.91 13.81
CA HIS A 222 -17.42 6.84 14.07
C HIS A 222 -16.13 7.48 14.61
N HIS A 223 -16.07 7.68 15.90
CA HIS A 223 -14.83 7.91 16.61
C HIS A 223 -13.93 6.68 16.41
N GLN A 224 -13.19 6.63 15.31
CA GLN A 224 -11.97 5.85 15.28
C GLN A 224 -10.99 6.58 16.21
N PRO A 225 -10.45 5.93 17.23
CA PRO A 225 -9.37 6.53 17.99
C PRO A 225 -8.18 6.67 17.04
N HIS A 226 -7.88 7.89 16.64
CA HIS A 226 -6.59 8.23 16.08
C HIS A 226 -5.56 8.02 17.18
N ALA A 227 -5.00 6.81 17.28
CA ALA A 227 -3.85 6.59 18.16
C ALA A 227 -2.71 7.44 17.58
N SER A 228 -2.54 8.62 18.13
CA SER A 228 -1.46 9.56 17.79
C SER A 228 -0.10 9.10 18.33
N SER A 229 -0.05 7.99 19.07
CA SER A 229 1.17 7.40 19.61
C SER A 229 1.36 5.97 19.10
N VAL A 230 2.58 5.65 18.70
CA VAL A 230 2.98 4.28 18.42
C VAL A 230 2.93 3.51 19.74
N PRO A 231 2.29 2.31 19.80
CA PRO A 231 2.31 1.47 20.99
C PRO A 231 3.74 1.17 21.43
N GLU A 232 3.95 0.83 22.69
CA GLU A 232 5.22 0.26 23.14
C GLU A 232 5.35 -1.21 22.68
N PRO A 233 6.57 -1.73 22.45
CA PRO A 233 6.77 -3.13 22.06
C PRO A 233 6.08 -4.11 23.01
N CYS A 234 5.31 -5.03 22.47
CA CYS A 234 4.51 -6.04 23.20
C CYS A 234 3.47 -5.45 24.19
N ILE A 235 3.11 -4.17 24.03
CA ILE A 235 2.05 -3.51 24.80
C ILE A 235 1.05 -2.92 23.81
N PRO A 236 0.04 -3.69 23.39
CA PRO A 236 -0.91 -3.22 22.39
C PRO A 236 -1.84 -2.15 22.95
N VAL A 237 -2.29 -1.25 22.07
CA VAL A 237 -3.40 -0.35 22.36
C VAL A 237 -4.70 -1.07 22.02
N ARG A 238 -5.56 -1.26 23.02
CA ARG A 238 -6.89 -1.86 22.88
C ARG A 238 -7.96 -0.79 22.76
N TYR A 239 -8.93 -1.04 21.90
CA TYR A 239 -10.15 -0.25 21.77
C TYR A 239 -11.37 -1.17 21.70
N THR A 240 -12.50 -0.71 22.22
CA THR A 240 -13.77 -1.43 22.16
C THR A 240 -14.87 -0.48 21.71
N SER A 241 -15.82 -0.99 20.96
CA SER A 241 -17.04 -0.25 20.63
C SER A 241 -18.25 -1.17 20.62
N GLU A 242 -19.45 -0.59 20.79
CA GLU A 242 -20.72 -1.31 20.71
C GLU A 242 -21.65 -0.55 19.76
N GLY A 243 -22.31 -1.31 18.89
CA GLY A 243 -23.28 -0.73 17.94
C GLY A 243 -24.01 -1.79 17.14
N MET A 244 -25.26 -1.52 16.78
CA MET A 244 -26.11 -2.42 15.97
C MET A 244 -26.23 -3.86 16.53
N GLY A 245 -26.17 -4.04 17.85
CA GLY A 245 -26.23 -5.37 18.47
C GLY A 245 -24.94 -6.19 18.34
N LEU A 246 -23.84 -5.56 17.96
CA LEU A 246 -22.50 -6.15 17.90
C LEU A 246 -21.57 -5.42 18.84
N ILE A 247 -20.64 -6.17 19.40
CA ILE A 247 -19.53 -5.67 20.19
C ILE A 247 -18.25 -5.85 19.39
N SER A 248 -17.45 -4.79 19.25
CA SER A 248 -16.13 -4.89 18.64
C SER A 248 -15.04 -4.70 19.69
N CYS A 249 -13.96 -5.46 19.52
CA CYS A 249 -12.72 -5.24 20.23
C CYS A 249 -11.57 -5.34 19.24
N GLY A 250 -10.63 -4.40 19.33
CA GLY A 250 -9.46 -4.39 18.48
C GLY A 250 -8.20 -4.02 19.24
N TRP A 251 -7.07 -4.43 18.65
CA TRP A 251 -5.74 -4.15 19.17
C TRP A 251 -4.82 -3.66 18.07
N ILE A 252 -3.96 -2.72 18.41
CA ILE A 252 -2.87 -2.22 17.58
C ILE A 252 -1.57 -2.54 18.30
N PHE A 253 -0.66 -3.22 17.62
CA PHE A 253 0.65 -3.63 18.14
C PHE A 253 1.77 -2.74 17.60
N HIS A 254 2.91 -2.77 18.27
CA HIS A 254 4.09 -2.05 17.84
C HIS A 254 4.57 -2.56 16.45
N PRO A 255 5.10 -1.68 15.57
CA PRO A 255 5.62 -2.07 14.26
C PRO A 255 6.67 -3.18 14.29
N GLU A 256 7.46 -3.28 15.35
CA GLU A 256 8.50 -4.29 15.51
C GLU A 256 8.01 -5.61 16.10
N ASP A 257 6.77 -5.66 16.59
CA ASP A 257 6.21 -6.91 17.10
C ASP A 257 6.05 -7.93 15.96
N ILE A 258 6.64 -9.09 16.16
CA ILE A 258 6.62 -10.21 15.21
C ILE A 258 5.79 -11.33 15.82
N PHE A 259 4.91 -11.93 15.02
CA PHE A 259 4.03 -12.99 15.43
C PHE A 259 4.47 -14.32 14.84
N ASP A 260 4.31 -15.40 15.61
CA ASP A 260 4.42 -16.77 15.09
C ASP A 260 3.14 -17.14 14.35
N PHE A 261 3.28 -17.57 13.09
CA PHE A 261 2.11 -17.84 12.21
C PHE A 261 1.26 -19.01 12.74
N ASP A 262 1.89 -20.12 13.12
CA ASP A 262 1.18 -21.33 13.57
C ASP A 262 0.46 -21.06 14.88
N ALA A 263 1.05 -20.28 15.77
CA ALA A 263 0.44 -19.87 17.03
C ALA A 263 -0.77 -18.93 16.79
N ILE A 264 -0.63 -17.94 15.89
CA ILE A 264 -1.74 -17.05 15.50
C ILE A 264 -2.87 -17.86 14.86
N GLU A 265 -2.58 -18.75 13.92
CA GLU A 265 -3.58 -19.60 13.29
C GLU A 265 -4.34 -20.43 14.33
N THR A 266 -3.60 -21.04 15.27
CA THR A 266 -4.18 -21.82 16.36
C THR A 266 -5.10 -21.00 17.25
N LEU A 267 -4.64 -19.80 17.68
CA LEU A 267 -5.46 -18.89 18.48
C LEU A 267 -6.73 -18.50 17.73
N LEU A 268 -6.59 -17.99 16.51
CA LEU A 268 -7.73 -17.49 15.74
C LEU A 268 -8.73 -18.59 15.38
N ALA A 269 -8.28 -19.81 15.11
CA ALA A 269 -9.16 -20.96 14.87
C ALA A 269 -9.91 -21.39 16.13
N GLY A 270 -9.28 -21.28 17.31
CA GLY A 270 -9.87 -21.64 18.59
C GLY A 270 -10.95 -20.67 19.12
N LEU A 271 -11.01 -19.44 18.60
CA LEU A 271 -11.99 -18.46 19.03
C LEU A 271 -13.40 -18.85 18.56
N SER A 272 -14.36 -18.88 19.49
CA SER A 272 -15.77 -19.16 19.23
C SER A 272 -16.65 -17.92 19.43
N GLY A 273 -17.83 -17.89 18.80
CA GLY A 273 -18.78 -16.78 18.96
C GLY A 273 -18.44 -15.53 18.13
N ILE A 274 -17.50 -15.62 17.21
CA ILE A 274 -17.10 -14.54 16.33
C ILE A 274 -18.07 -14.41 15.16
N THR A 275 -18.52 -13.18 14.90
CA THR A 275 -19.27 -12.84 13.68
C THR A 275 -18.32 -12.56 12.53
N ARG A 276 -17.25 -11.80 12.82
CA ARG A 276 -16.21 -11.42 11.87
C ARG A 276 -14.91 -11.12 12.59
N LEU A 277 -13.79 -11.43 11.94
CA LEU A 277 -12.46 -11.01 12.36
C LEU A 277 -11.70 -10.51 11.15
N LYS A 278 -11.01 -9.42 11.31
CA LYS A 278 -10.01 -8.92 10.36
C LYS A 278 -8.72 -8.65 11.10
N ALA A 279 -7.62 -9.10 10.53
CA ALA A 279 -6.33 -8.86 11.13
C ALA A 279 -5.24 -8.66 10.07
N VAL A 280 -4.18 -7.99 10.49
CA VAL A 280 -2.90 -7.95 9.80
C VAL A 280 -1.84 -8.26 10.82
N PHE A 281 -1.00 -9.24 10.55
CA PHE A 281 0.10 -9.62 11.41
C PHE A 281 1.43 -9.59 10.65
N ARG A 282 2.46 -9.10 11.32
CA ARG A 282 3.83 -9.23 10.86
C ARG A 282 4.36 -10.61 11.24
N ILE A 283 4.72 -11.39 10.23
CA ILE A 283 5.29 -12.73 10.37
C ILE A 283 6.71 -12.69 9.81
N GLY A 284 7.70 -12.48 10.69
CA GLY A 284 9.08 -12.25 10.24
C GLY A 284 9.21 -11.02 9.35
N ALA A 285 9.70 -11.21 8.12
CA ALA A 285 9.79 -10.15 7.10
C ALA A 285 8.52 -9.96 6.27
N ALA A 286 7.51 -10.83 6.42
CA ALA A 286 6.26 -10.80 5.67
C ALA A 286 5.10 -10.25 6.51
N TYR A 287 4.01 -9.87 5.81
CA TYR A 287 2.74 -9.52 6.45
C TYR A 287 1.64 -10.41 5.92
N VAL A 288 0.75 -10.85 6.80
CA VAL A 288 -0.38 -11.69 6.48
C VAL A 288 -1.66 -10.97 6.88
N PHE A 289 -2.57 -10.84 5.92
CA PHE A 289 -3.95 -10.42 6.18
C PHE A 289 -4.78 -11.65 6.49
N VAL A 290 -5.58 -11.57 7.54
CA VAL A 290 -6.52 -12.60 7.93
C VAL A 290 -7.92 -12.02 7.86
N ASN A 291 -8.81 -12.73 7.20
CA ASN A 291 -10.23 -12.42 7.19
C ASN A 291 -11.00 -13.69 7.60
N ARG A 292 -11.77 -13.59 8.66
CA ARG A 292 -12.64 -14.68 9.13
C ARG A 292 -14.08 -14.20 9.20
N VAL A 293 -14.96 -14.96 8.59
CA VAL A 293 -16.41 -14.79 8.69
C VAL A 293 -17.00 -16.09 9.21
N LYS A 294 -17.49 -16.07 10.46
CA LYS A 294 -17.93 -17.27 11.20
C LYS A 294 -16.79 -18.30 11.28
N ASP A 295 -16.95 -19.44 10.58
CA ASP A 295 -16.00 -20.55 10.62
C ASP A 295 -15.06 -20.58 9.40
N GLU A 296 -15.30 -19.73 8.40
CA GLU A 296 -14.44 -19.63 7.20
C GLU A 296 -13.34 -18.60 7.43
N MET A 297 -12.10 -19.01 7.26
CA MET A 297 -10.93 -18.18 7.48
C MET A 297 -9.99 -18.22 6.27
N ASP A 298 -9.68 -17.04 5.74
CA ASP A 298 -8.81 -16.83 4.60
C ASP A 298 -7.53 -16.07 5.02
N TYR A 299 -6.43 -16.43 4.37
CA TYR A 299 -5.12 -15.81 4.58
C TYR A 299 -4.57 -15.31 3.25
N ASP A 300 -4.16 -14.05 3.22
CA ASP A 300 -3.49 -13.43 2.07
C ASP A 300 -2.14 -12.85 2.50
N ALA A 301 -1.08 -13.16 1.74
CA ALA A 301 0.17 -12.43 1.88
C ALA A 301 -0.02 -11.01 1.32
N ILE A 302 0.34 -10.01 2.12
CA ILE A 302 0.18 -8.60 1.75
C ILE A 302 1.50 -7.85 1.84
N SER A 303 1.56 -6.69 1.21
CA SER A 303 2.68 -5.77 1.36
C SER A 303 2.79 -5.29 2.81
N TYR A 304 3.98 -4.79 3.17
CA TYR A 304 4.28 -4.29 4.51
C TYR A 304 3.20 -3.30 5.00
N ARG A 305 2.85 -3.40 6.27
CA ARG A 305 1.97 -2.46 6.98
C ARG A 305 2.73 -1.84 8.15
N ARG A 306 2.32 -0.63 8.53
CA ARG A 306 2.98 0.11 9.61
C ARG A 306 2.98 -0.63 10.95
N ASP A 307 1.93 -1.38 11.22
CA ASP A 307 1.70 -2.08 12.48
C ASP A 307 0.91 -3.38 12.25
N SER A 308 0.90 -4.25 13.24
CA SER A 308 -0.02 -5.38 13.29
C SER A 308 -1.31 -4.95 13.98
N ARG A 309 -2.45 -5.37 13.43
CA ARG A 309 -3.78 -5.03 13.94
C ARG A 309 -4.71 -6.22 13.89
N ILE A 310 -5.60 -6.29 14.85
CA ILE A 310 -6.72 -7.22 14.85
C ILE A 310 -7.99 -6.51 15.30
N GLU A 311 -9.10 -6.80 14.66
CA GLU A 311 -10.45 -6.40 15.05
C GLU A 311 -11.38 -7.61 15.03
N ILE A 312 -12.08 -7.81 16.13
CA ILE A 312 -13.04 -8.90 16.32
C ILE A 312 -14.42 -8.30 16.55
N LEU A 313 -15.42 -8.80 15.81
CA LEU A 313 -16.83 -8.48 15.96
C LEU A 313 -17.55 -9.72 16.52
N ALA A 314 -18.28 -9.55 17.60
CA ALA A 314 -19.05 -10.60 18.25
C ALA A 314 -20.45 -10.11 18.62
N GLN A 315 -21.42 -11.05 18.77
CA GLN A 315 -22.76 -10.74 19.25
C GLN A 315 -22.87 -10.71 20.76
N GLN A 316 -21.91 -11.31 21.46
CA GLN A 316 -21.87 -11.38 22.91
C GLN A 316 -20.47 -11.00 23.39
N PRO A 317 -20.34 -10.48 24.63
CA PRO A 317 -19.05 -10.20 25.24
C PRO A 317 -18.16 -11.44 25.25
N MET A 318 -16.90 -11.28 24.88
CA MET A 318 -15.87 -12.31 24.93
C MET A 318 -14.87 -11.98 26.05
N ASP A 319 -14.04 -12.93 26.44
CA ASP A 319 -12.92 -12.66 27.35
C ASP A 319 -11.76 -11.98 26.60
N TRP A 320 -11.94 -10.66 26.40
CA TRP A 320 -10.96 -9.84 25.70
C TRP A 320 -9.60 -9.82 26.40
N ASN A 321 -9.56 -10.00 27.74
CA ASN A 321 -8.31 -10.01 28.49
C ASN A 321 -7.50 -11.29 28.21
N SER A 322 -8.16 -12.44 28.13
CA SER A 322 -7.51 -13.70 27.77
C SER A 322 -6.95 -13.63 26.34
N ILE A 323 -7.74 -13.14 25.39
CA ILE A 323 -7.32 -12.99 23.99
C ILE A 323 -6.11 -12.05 23.89
N GLU A 324 -6.14 -10.90 24.58
CA GLU A 324 -5.02 -9.95 24.60
C GLU A 324 -3.74 -10.59 25.18
N ALA A 325 -3.87 -11.32 26.28
CA ALA A 325 -2.73 -11.98 26.91
C ALA A 325 -2.09 -13.01 25.98
N GLU A 326 -2.90 -13.80 25.26
CA GLU A 326 -2.40 -14.77 24.27
C GLU A 326 -1.74 -14.08 23.07
N LEU A 327 -2.33 -13.01 22.54
CA LEU A 327 -1.73 -12.23 21.45
C LEU A 327 -0.37 -11.64 21.85
N ILE A 328 -0.23 -11.13 23.09
CA ILE A 328 1.03 -10.61 23.65
C ILE A 328 2.06 -11.73 23.77
N ASP A 329 1.66 -12.90 24.26
CA ASP A 329 2.57 -14.04 24.41
C ASP A 329 3.08 -14.55 23.08
N ILE A 330 2.22 -14.58 22.05
CA ILE A 330 2.60 -14.96 20.66
C ILE A 330 3.56 -13.92 20.07
N ALA A 331 3.31 -12.63 20.26
CA ALA A 331 4.20 -11.57 19.81
C ALA A 331 5.61 -11.68 20.42
N LYS A 332 5.71 -11.98 21.72
CA LYS A 332 7.00 -12.20 22.40
C LYS A 332 7.76 -13.42 21.86
N ARG A 333 7.06 -14.51 21.58
CA ARG A 333 7.68 -15.70 20.99
C ARG A 333 8.21 -15.47 19.59
N GLY A 334 7.50 -14.66 18.79
CA GLY A 334 7.92 -14.29 17.44
C GLY A 334 9.22 -13.48 17.42
N VAL A 335 9.47 -12.67 18.45
CA VAL A 335 10.75 -11.92 18.60
C VAL A 335 11.94 -12.84 18.82
N ASP A 336 11.75 -13.97 19.50
CA ASP A 336 12.79 -14.95 19.80
C ASP A 336 12.94 -16.02 18.68
N SER A 337 12.16 -15.94 17.61
CA SER A 337 12.20 -16.91 16.52
C SER A 337 13.50 -16.83 15.71
N PRO A 338 14.14 -18.00 15.37
CA PRO A 338 15.33 -18.04 14.53
C PRO A 338 15.09 -17.60 13.08
N PHE A 339 13.84 -17.32 12.69
CA PHE A 339 13.46 -16.84 11.35
C PHE A 339 13.34 -15.30 11.26
N ARG A 340 13.92 -14.56 12.22
CA ARG A 340 13.89 -13.11 12.28
C ARG A 340 14.57 -12.42 11.09
N ASP A 341 15.56 -13.10 10.48
CA ASP A 341 16.47 -12.54 9.47
C ASP A 341 16.33 -13.19 8.08
N ILE A 342 15.23 -13.89 7.79
CA ILE A 342 14.99 -14.50 6.47
C ILE A 342 14.05 -13.66 5.62
#